data_dec6cb72f118c37962b2378a796b0db8
#
_entry.id   dec6cb72f118c37962b2378a796b0db8
#
_cell.length_a   1.000
_cell.length_b   1.000
_cell.length_c   1.000
_cell.angle_alpha   90.00
_cell.angle_beta   90.00
_cell.angle_gamma   90.00
#
_symmetry.space_group_name_H-M   'P 1'
#
loop_
_entity.id
_entity.type
_entity.pdbx_description
1 polymer ?
#
loop_
_entity_poly.entity_id
_entity_poly.type
_entity_poly.pdbx_seq_one_letter_code
_entity_poly.pdbx_strand_id
1 'polypeptide(L)'
;MAQLLLIYNGMFSLNKYCFEKETVKMKNVKVILWGLGAMGGGIGKMLTKKKGVDIVGAIDIGDKIGKSLYDVVPGIVRGDREDVIVGTPEEVIKPGAADIVVVCTNSFTKDVYDKLVFVMEKGMNVITSAEEMAYPQAQEPELAKKLDEIAKKNGESVMGTGINPGLIMDLLVILWTAACEEVNHVTSRRVNSLSPFGPAVMEEQGIGISVEEFNERKANGTMAGHVGFAESTMMICDALGWKWDDFGQDMEPIVTDVDRKSPYGFAAAGQVAGVAMKGWVNIDGERKIDMDHPQQIEPEQVGVHTGDYVILDSVPPVNMVNTPEIEGGIGTMAMIMNCIPHCINAAPGLKTMIDIPVPHAIMGDFRDLIDEDKKIVK
;
A
#
# COMPACT_ATOMS: atom_id res chain seq x y z
N MET A 1 -21.61 -68.00 -23.10
CA MET A 1 -20.53 -67.06 -22.78
C MET A 1 -20.06 -66.31 -24.04
N ALA A 2 -21.02 -65.81 -24.85
CA ALA A 2 -20.72 -65.11 -26.12
C ALA A 2 -21.77 -64.01 -26.46
N GLN A 3 -22.50 -63.52 -25.48
CA GLN A 3 -23.51 -62.46 -25.67
C GLN A 3 -23.36 -61.24 -24.73
N LEU A 4 -22.21 -61.14 -24.01
CA LEU A 4 -21.94 -59.99 -23.17
C LEU A 4 -20.76 -59.10 -23.67
N LEU A 5 -20.29 -59.28 -24.89
CA LEU A 5 -19.15 -58.48 -25.43
C LEU A 5 -19.56 -57.49 -26.53
N LEU A 6 -20.85 -57.28 -26.79
CA LEU A 6 -21.33 -56.39 -27.86
C LEU A 6 -22.06 -55.11 -27.38
N ILE A 7 -22.06 -54.85 -26.06
CA ILE A 7 -22.68 -53.62 -25.49
C ILE A 7 -21.62 -52.58 -25.02
N TYR A 8 -20.33 -52.91 -25.10
CA TYR A 8 -19.27 -52.00 -24.62
C TYR A 8 -18.57 -51.14 -25.71
N ASN A 9 -18.91 -51.32 -26.99
CA ASN A 9 -18.28 -50.59 -28.10
C ASN A 9 -19.20 -49.54 -28.79
N GLY A 10 -20.31 -49.17 -28.15
CA GLY A 10 -21.32 -48.25 -28.73
C GLY A 10 -21.48 -46.92 -28.05
N MET A 11 -20.70 -46.58 -27.04
CA MET A 11 -20.98 -45.38 -26.21
C MET A 11 -19.76 -44.56 -25.81
N PHE A 12 -18.78 -44.37 -26.71
CA PHE A 12 -17.78 -43.33 -26.57
C PHE A 12 -17.39 -42.74 -27.93
N SER A 13 -18.41 -42.31 -28.72
CA SER A 13 -18.20 -41.21 -29.61
C SER A 13 -18.34 -39.92 -28.83
N LEU A 14 -17.39 -39.59 -28.03
CA LEU A 14 -17.24 -38.25 -27.47
C LEU A 14 -16.97 -37.33 -28.67
N ASN A 15 -18.04 -36.64 -29.08
CA ASN A 15 -17.95 -35.45 -29.90
C ASN A 15 -16.84 -34.57 -29.31
N LYS A 16 -15.69 -34.56 -30.00
CA LYS A 16 -14.73 -33.48 -29.93
C LYS A 16 -15.36 -32.20 -30.50
N TYR A 17 -16.34 -31.65 -29.82
CA TYR A 17 -16.53 -30.23 -29.88
C TYR A 17 -15.40 -29.62 -29.05
N CYS A 18 -14.20 -29.57 -29.67
CA CYS A 18 -13.30 -28.48 -29.39
C CYS A 18 -14.09 -27.20 -29.70
N PHE A 19 -14.73 -26.62 -28.68
CA PHE A 19 -14.89 -25.19 -28.72
C PHE A 19 -13.48 -24.65 -28.75
N GLU A 20 -12.97 -24.34 -29.94
CA GLU A 20 -11.99 -23.29 -30.10
C GLU A 20 -12.65 -22.05 -29.47
N LYS A 21 -12.44 -21.83 -28.17
CA LYS A 21 -12.56 -20.50 -27.62
C LYS A 21 -11.65 -19.66 -28.52
N GLU A 22 -12.24 -18.89 -29.43
CA GLU A 22 -11.51 -17.76 -29.99
C GLU A 22 -10.87 -17.09 -28.77
N THR A 23 -9.57 -17.23 -28.66
CA THR A 23 -8.80 -16.52 -27.65
C THR A 23 -8.90 -15.05 -28.04
N VAL A 24 -9.95 -14.37 -27.56
CA VAL A 24 -10.00 -12.92 -27.61
C VAL A 24 -8.71 -12.49 -26.96
N LYS A 25 -7.80 -11.97 -27.76
CA LYS A 25 -6.48 -11.53 -27.28
C LYS A 25 -6.74 -10.40 -26.29
N MET A 26 -6.72 -10.75 -25.01
CA MET A 26 -6.99 -9.79 -23.94
C MET A 26 -5.99 -8.65 -24.05
N LYS A 27 -6.50 -7.42 -24.01
CA LYS A 27 -5.65 -6.24 -23.97
C LYS A 27 -4.93 -6.20 -22.62
N ASN A 28 -3.72 -5.66 -22.61
CA ASN A 28 -2.99 -5.44 -21.38
C ASN A 28 -3.72 -4.43 -20.49
N VAL A 29 -3.59 -4.59 -19.19
CA VAL A 29 -4.04 -3.60 -18.20
C VAL A 29 -3.26 -2.31 -18.40
N LYS A 30 -3.94 -1.19 -18.58
CA LYS A 30 -3.35 0.11 -18.82
C LYS A 30 -3.23 0.90 -17.51
N VAL A 31 -2.02 1.30 -17.19
CA VAL A 31 -1.70 2.04 -15.96
C VAL A 31 -1.13 3.41 -16.31
N ILE A 32 -1.60 4.45 -15.64
CA ILE A 32 -0.95 5.76 -15.60
C ILE A 32 -0.26 5.92 -14.24
N LEU A 33 0.96 6.43 -14.24
CA LEU A 33 1.71 6.77 -13.03
C LEU A 33 1.64 8.29 -12.79
N TRP A 34 1.20 8.70 -11.60
CA TRP A 34 1.17 10.10 -11.18
C TRP A 34 2.06 10.30 -9.95
N GLY A 35 3.20 10.98 -10.14
CA GLY A 35 4.29 11.11 -9.20
C GLY A 35 5.38 10.07 -9.47
N LEU A 36 6.51 10.52 -10.02
CA LEU A 36 7.66 9.68 -10.41
C LEU A 36 8.84 9.83 -9.44
N GLY A 37 8.51 9.96 -8.15
CA GLY A 37 9.46 9.91 -7.05
C GLY A 37 9.88 8.46 -6.73
N ALA A 38 10.36 8.23 -5.50
CA ALA A 38 10.80 6.91 -5.05
C ALA A 38 9.70 5.84 -5.22
N MET A 39 8.48 6.13 -4.77
CA MET A 39 7.35 5.18 -4.82
C MET A 39 6.86 4.96 -6.25
N GLY A 40 6.38 6.00 -6.94
CA GLY A 40 5.82 5.82 -8.29
C GLY A 40 6.84 5.35 -9.32
N GLY A 41 8.08 5.83 -9.27
CA GLY A 41 9.17 5.32 -10.11
C GLY A 41 9.50 3.86 -9.81
N GLY A 42 9.49 3.46 -8.54
CA GLY A 42 9.71 2.08 -8.12
C GLY A 42 8.58 1.14 -8.58
N ILE A 43 7.32 1.57 -8.47
CA ILE A 43 6.15 0.84 -9.00
C ILE A 43 6.29 0.69 -10.51
N GLY A 44 6.68 1.76 -11.22
CA GLY A 44 6.95 1.70 -12.67
C GLY A 44 7.98 0.63 -13.03
N LYS A 45 9.09 0.56 -12.27
CA LYS A 45 10.11 -0.50 -12.45
C LYS A 45 9.56 -1.91 -12.19
N MET A 46 8.66 -2.07 -11.23
CA MET A 46 8.02 -3.36 -10.94
C MET A 46 7.06 -3.74 -12.07
N LEU A 47 6.22 -2.81 -12.52
CA LEU A 47 5.25 -3.03 -13.60
C LEU A 47 5.93 -3.44 -14.92
N THR A 48 7.05 -2.81 -15.27
CA THR A 48 7.77 -3.16 -16.51
C THR A 48 8.35 -4.58 -16.53
N LYS A 49 8.41 -5.26 -15.36
CA LYS A 49 8.82 -6.67 -15.24
C LYS A 49 7.64 -7.65 -15.33
N LYS A 50 6.40 -7.16 -15.38
CA LYS A 50 5.19 -7.98 -15.39
C LYS A 50 4.65 -8.16 -16.82
N LYS A 51 3.94 -9.27 -17.02
CA LYS A 51 3.20 -9.55 -18.28
C LYS A 51 1.78 -9.05 -18.16
N GLY A 52 1.19 -8.62 -19.27
CA GLY A 52 -0.21 -8.26 -19.33
C GLY A 52 -0.53 -6.89 -18.75
N VAL A 53 0.47 -6.02 -18.57
CA VAL A 53 0.31 -4.65 -18.09
C VAL A 53 1.21 -3.69 -18.87
N ASP A 54 0.68 -2.52 -19.21
CA ASP A 54 1.38 -1.45 -19.90
C ASP A 54 1.24 -0.14 -19.11
N ILE A 55 2.36 0.58 -19.01
CA ILE A 55 2.33 1.97 -18.56
C ILE A 55 2.03 2.82 -19.80
N VAL A 56 0.87 3.48 -19.82
CA VAL A 56 0.39 4.25 -20.97
C VAL A 56 0.43 5.76 -20.76
N GLY A 57 0.80 6.20 -19.56
CA GLY A 57 0.95 7.62 -19.22
C GLY A 57 1.79 7.81 -17.97
N ALA A 58 2.41 8.96 -17.87
CA ALA A 58 3.24 9.35 -16.74
C ALA A 58 3.06 10.86 -16.45
N ILE A 59 2.88 11.21 -15.19
CA ILE A 59 2.62 12.58 -14.73
C ILE A 59 3.63 12.92 -13.63
N ASP A 60 4.28 14.05 -13.77
CA ASP A 60 5.10 14.65 -12.72
C ASP A 60 5.13 16.18 -12.90
N ILE A 61 5.97 16.84 -12.16
CA ILE A 61 6.16 18.30 -12.18
C ILE A 61 7.59 18.67 -12.56
N GLY A 62 7.79 19.95 -12.85
CA GLY A 62 9.11 20.56 -13.06
C GLY A 62 9.81 20.04 -14.32
N ASP A 63 11.09 19.76 -14.18
CA ASP A 63 12.00 19.45 -15.27
C ASP A 63 11.83 18.03 -15.88
N LYS A 64 10.97 17.21 -15.30
CA LYS A 64 10.62 15.89 -15.84
C LYS A 64 9.64 15.97 -17.00
N ILE A 65 8.80 17.01 -17.05
CA ILE A 65 7.79 17.19 -18.12
C ILE A 65 8.48 17.25 -19.48
N GLY A 66 7.93 16.56 -20.46
CA GLY A 66 8.44 16.47 -21.83
C GLY A 66 9.56 15.45 -22.03
N LYS A 67 10.04 14.82 -20.96
CA LYS A 67 11.07 13.77 -21.04
C LYS A 67 10.41 12.38 -21.06
N SER A 68 11.14 11.39 -21.56
CA SER A 68 10.72 9.99 -21.48
C SER A 68 10.69 9.50 -20.03
N LEU A 69 9.64 8.75 -19.66
CA LEU A 69 9.56 8.02 -18.40
C LEU A 69 10.80 7.18 -18.15
N TYR A 70 11.33 6.57 -19.21
CA TYR A 70 12.48 5.67 -19.15
C TYR A 70 13.80 6.39 -18.92
N ASP A 71 13.84 7.70 -19.15
CA ASP A 71 15.00 8.55 -18.88
C ASP A 71 14.94 9.16 -17.46
N VAL A 72 13.73 9.50 -16.99
CA VAL A 72 13.54 10.19 -15.67
C VAL A 72 13.47 9.25 -14.50
N VAL A 73 13.16 7.96 -14.72
CA VAL A 73 13.11 6.94 -13.66
C VAL A 73 14.35 6.04 -13.75
N PRO A 74 15.36 6.22 -12.88
CA PRO A 74 16.58 5.44 -12.95
C PRO A 74 16.34 3.93 -12.85
N GLY A 75 16.83 3.15 -13.81
CA GLY A 75 16.76 1.70 -13.80
C GLY A 75 15.41 1.09 -14.22
N ILE A 76 14.49 1.89 -14.73
CA ILE A 76 13.32 1.37 -15.45
C ILE A 76 13.76 0.85 -16.82
N VAL A 77 13.17 -0.26 -17.27
CA VAL A 77 13.53 -0.88 -18.56
C VAL A 77 12.37 -0.73 -19.53
N ARG A 78 12.62 -0.03 -20.65
CA ARG A 78 11.63 0.14 -21.72
C ARG A 78 11.35 -1.18 -22.46
N GLY A 79 12.41 -1.90 -22.88
CA GLY A 79 12.26 -3.06 -23.78
C GLY A 79 11.59 -2.66 -25.09
N ASP A 80 10.64 -3.49 -25.56
CA ASP A 80 9.88 -3.25 -26.79
C ASP A 80 8.62 -2.39 -26.59
N ARG A 81 8.48 -1.73 -25.42
CA ARG A 81 7.32 -0.88 -25.12
C ARG A 81 7.39 0.44 -25.87
N GLU A 82 6.22 1.00 -26.15
CA GLU A 82 6.14 2.37 -26.65
C GLU A 82 6.75 3.35 -25.63
N ASP A 83 7.23 4.48 -26.12
CA ASP A 83 7.74 5.52 -25.26
C ASP A 83 6.58 6.23 -24.56
N VAL A 84 6.79 6.58 -23.28
CA VAL A 84 5.83 7.31 -22.47
C VAL A 84 6.44 8.64 -22.07
N ILE A 85 5.89 9.71 -22.63
CA ILE A 85 6.36 11.07 -22.32
C ILE A 85 5.65 11.56 -21.06
N VAL A 86 6.42 12.07 -20.11
CA VAL A 86 5.91 12.68 -18.88
C VAL A 86 5.19 13.97 -19.24
N GLY A 87 3.92 14.10 -18.83
CA GLY A 87 3.10 15.26 -19.09
C GLY A 87 2.47 15.85 -17.83
N THR A 88 1.66 16.88 -18.04
CA THR A 88 0.77 17.46 -17.01
C THR A 88 -0.47 16.54 -16.81
N PRO A 89 -1.19 16.68 -15.67
CA PRO A 89 -2.43 15.94 -15.49
C PRO A 89 -3.42 16.13 -16.62
N GLU A 90 -3.59 17.35 -17.12
CA GLU A 90 -4.54 17.72 -18.17
C GLU A 90 -4.15 17.13 -19.54
N GLU A 91 -2.85 16.90 -19.78
CA GLU A 91 -2.37 16.30 -21.02
C GLU A 91 -2.57 14.79 -21.03
N VAL A 92 -2.32 14.12 -19.88
CA VAL A 92 -2.27 12.66 -19.75
C VAL A 92 -3.63 12.06 -19.38
N ILE A 93 -4.36 12.68 -18.44
CA ILE A 93 -5.66 12.18 -17.95
C ILE A 93 -6.77 12.56 -18.93
N LYS A 94 -7.05 11.68 -19.86
CA LYS A 94 -8.19 11.79 -20.81
C LYS A 94 -9.26 10.76 -20.47
N PRO A 95 -10.52 10.95 -20.85
CA PRO A 95 -11.58 9.98 -20.60
C PRO A 95 -11.22 8.58 -21.06
N GLY A 96 -11.20 7.62 -20.13
CA GLY A 96 -10.90 6.21 -20.40
C GLY A 96 -9.49 5.93 -20.92
N ALA A 97 -8.51 6.79 -20.66
CA ALA A 97 -7.13 6.63 -21.14
C ALA A 97 -6.44 5.38 -20.57
N ALA A 98 -6.81 4.98 -19.36
CA ALA A 98 -6.26 3.82 -18.66
C ALA A 98 -7.35 3.10 -17.85
N ASP A 99 -7.05 1.89 -17.38
CA ASP A 99 -7.92 1.14 -16.48
C ASP A 99 -7.77 1.65 -15.04
N ILE A 100 -6.57 2.14 -14.70
CA ILE A 100 -6.25 2.63 -13.36
C ILE A 100 -5.14 3.68 -13.40
N VAL A 101 -5.21 4.63 -12.47
CA VAL A 101 -4.13 5.59 -12.19
C VAL A 101 -3.53 5.30 -10.82
N VAL A 102 -2.21 5.22 -10.74
CA VAL A 102 -1.44 5.07 -9.49
C VAL A 102 -0.94 6.44 -9.07
N VAL A 103 -1.45 6.98 -7.94
CA VAL A 103 -1.10 8.32 -7.44
C VAL A 103 -0.13 8.19 -6.28
N CYS A 104 1.10 8.74 -6.43
CA CYS A 104 2.19 8.66 -5.44
C CYS A 104 2.79 10.05 -5.20
N THR A 105 2.00 10.99 -4.67
CA THR A 105 2.43 12.39 -4.55
C THR A 105 2.51 12.92 -3.12
N ASN A 106 1.62 12.54 -2.24
CA ASN A 106 1.47 13.06 -0.88
C ASN A 106 0.96 11.98 0.06
N SER A 107 1.04 12.22 1.37
CA SER A 107 0.65 11.28 2.42
C SER A 107 -0.78 11.49 2.95
N PHE A 108 -1.33 12.69 2.81
CA PHE A 108 -2.60 13.09 3.43
C PHE A 108 -3.75 13.08 2.43
N THR A 109 -4.93 12.64 2.88
CA THR A 109 -6.16 12.57 2.07
C THR A 109 -6.51 13.90 1.42
N LYS A 110 -6.45 15.00 2.17
CA LYS A 110 -6.73 16.35 1.67
C LYS A 110 -5.82 16.80 0.53
N ASP A 111 -4.56 16.34 0.54
CA ASP A 111 -3.56 16.74 -0.47
C ASP A 111 -3.68 15.95 -1.77
N VAL A 112 -4.29 14.76 -1.72
CA VAL A 112 -4.53 13.93 -2.90
C VAL A 112 -5.97 13.98 -3.39
N TYR A 113 -6.91 14.48 -2.58
CA TYR A 113 -8.36 14.46 -2.83
C TYR A 113 -8.73 14.93 -4.25
N ASP A 114 -8.33 16.14 -4.65
CA ASP A 114 -8.68 16.70 -5.96
C ASP A 114 -8.10 15.86 -7.11
N LYS A 115 -6.94 15.25 -6.93
CA LYS A 115 -6.31 14.37 -7.92
C LYS A 115 -7.13 13.09 -8.09
N LEU A 116 -7.57 12.47 -6.98
CA LEU A 116 -8.40 11.27 -6.99
C LEU A 116 -9.75 11.54 -7.66
N VAL A 117 -10.40 12.65 -7.31
CA VAL A 117 -11.65 13.08 -7.92
C VAL A 117 -11.47 13.30 -9.42
N PHE A 118 -10.42 14.03 -9.82
CA PHE A 118 -10.15 14.31 -11.23
C PHE A 118 -9.98 13.01 -12.06
N VAL A 119 -9.32 12.00 -11.52
CA VAL A 119 -9.14 10.68 -12.18
C VAL A 119 -10.50 9.99 -12.34
N MET A 120 -11.27 9.86 -11.26
CA MET A 120 -12.56 9.16 -11.26
C MET A 120 -13.59 9.83 -12.20
N GLU A 121 -13.61 11.16 -12.27
CA GLU A 121 -14.46 11.93 -13.21
C GLU A 121 -14.09 11.70 -14.68
N LYS A 122 -12.92 11.15 -14.96
CA LYS A 122 -12.49 10.73 -16.31
C LYS A 122 -12.72 9.24 -16.58
N GLY A 123 -13.43 8.55 -15.69
CA GLY A 123 -13.80 7.14 -15.87
C GLY A 123 -12.60 6.18 -15.73
N MET A 124 -11.80 6.36 -14.71
CA MET A 124 -10.66 5.50 -14.37
C MET A 124 -10.63 5.21 -12.88
N ASN A 125 -10.31 3.96 -12.53
CA ASN A 125 -10.03 3.59 -11.16
C ASN A 125 -8.77 4.29 -10.65
N VAL A 126 -8.61 4.41 -9.33
CA VAL A 126 -7.42 5.02 -8.76
C VAL A 126 -6.95 4.32 -7.50
N ILE A 127 -5.64 4.08 -7.43
CA ILE A 127 -4.96 3.57 -6.24
C ILE A 127 -3.85 4.54 -5.83
N THR A 128 -3.68 4.74 -4.53
CA THR A 128 -2.71 5.72 -4.01
C THR A 128 -1.84 5.16 -2.90
N SER A 129 -0.61 5.68 -2.80
CA SER A 129 0.31 5.43 -1.68
C SER A 129 0.15 6.44 -0.54
N ALA A 130 -0.84 7.33 -0.59
CA ALA A 130 -1.12 8.24 0.51
C ALA A 130 -1.52 7.44 1.75
N GLU A 131 -0.77 7.56 2.82
CA GLU A 131 -0.91 6.75 4.03
C GLU A 131 -2.31 6.91 4.65
N GLU A 132 -2.83 8.13 4.80
CA GLU A 132 -4.19 8.35 5.29
C GLU A 132 -5.27 7.68 4.44
N MET A 133 -5.03 7.50 3.14
CA MET A 133 -5.97 6.85 2.24
C MET A 133 -6.10 5.33 2.46
N ALA A 134 -5.26 4.71 3.29
CA ALA A 134 -5.43 3.32 3.69
C ALA A 134 -6.74 3.11 4.49
N TYR A 135 -7.12 4.11 5.29
CA TYR A 135 -8.39 4.14 6.03
C TYR A 135 -8.83 5.59 6.30
N PRO A 136 -9.21 6.36 5.28
CA PRO A 136 -9.43 7.81 5.41
C PRO A 136 -10.59 8.18 6.35
N GLN A 137 -11.47 7.25 6.64
CA GLN A 137 -12.56 7.43 7.60
C GLN A 137 -12.04 7.77 9.02
N ALA A 138 -10.81 7.39 9.33
CA ALA A 138 -10.21 7.61 10.65
C ALA A 138 -10.02 9.10 10.98
N GLN A 139 -9.51 9.87 10.03
CA GLN A 139 -9.17 11.28 10.24
C GLN A 139 -9.96 12.24 9.35
N GLU A 140 -10.37 11.79 8.15
CA GLU A 140 -11.07 12.62 7.16
C GLU A 140 -12.43 12.00 6.74
N PRO A 141 -13.36 11.70 7.68
CA PRO A 141 -14.60 10.98 7.39
C PRO A 141 -15.47 11.66 6.33
N GLU A 142 -15.52 13.00 6.31
CA GLU A 142 -16.29 13.75 5.33
C GLU A 142 -15.69 13.67 3.91
N LEU A 143 -14.34 13.69 3.80
CA LEU A 143 -13.68 13.50 2.51
C LEU A 143 -13.81 12.05 2.04
N ALA A 144 -13.68 11.08 2.94
CA ALA A 144 -13.88 9.66 2.65
C ALA A 144 -15.28 9.40 2.09
N LYS A 145 -16.32 9.95 2.73
CA LYS A 145 -17.71 9.85 2.25
C LYS A 145 -17.89 10.46 0.87
N LYS A 146 -17.33 11.65 0.62
CA LYS A 146 -17.40 12.30 -0.69
C LYS A 146 -16.66 11.50 -1.77
N LEU A 147 -15.50 10.93 -1.46
CA LEU A 147 -14.77 10.06 -2.39
C LEU A 147 -15.59 8.82 -2.74
N ASP A 148 -16.23 8.19 -1.77
CA ASP A 148 -17.11 7.03 -1.98
C ASP A 148 -18.30 7.39 -2.89
N GLU A 149 -18.97 8.52 -2.63
CA GLU A 149 -20.09 9.00 -3.45
C GLU A 149 -19.67 9.31 -4.89
N ILE A 150 -18.52 10.00 -5.08
CA ILE A 150 -17.97 10.33 -6.41
C ILE A 150 -17.55 9.07 -7.15
N ALA A 151 -16.88 8.14 -6.49
CA ALA A 151 -16.47 6.87 -7.07
C ALA A 151 -17.70 6.06 -7.55
N LYS A 152 -18.71 5.91 -6.71
CA LYS A 152 -19.98 5.25 -7.07
C LYS A 152 -20.70 5.94 -8.23
N LYS A 153 -20.76 7.26 -8.23
CA LYS A 153 -21.38 8.05 -9.31
C LYS A 153 -20.73 7.83 -10.66
N ASN A 154 -19.40 7.69 -10.67
CA ASN A 154 -18.63 7.53 -11.90
C ASN A 154 -18.44 6.04 -12.31
N GLY A 155 -18.85 5.09 -11.45
CA GLY A 155 -18.68 3.65 -11.69
C GLY A 155 -17.25 3.15 -11.46
N GLU A 156 -16.44 3.88 -10.70
CA GLU A 156 -15.02 3.62 -10.47
C GLU A 156 -14.75 3.28 -9.00
N SER A 157 -13.59 2.70 -8.73
CA SER A 157 -13.11 2.43 -7.38
C SER A 157 -11.91 3.31 -7.03
N VAL A 158 -11.79 3.63 -5.76
CA VAL A 158 -10.65 4.35 -5.19
C VAL A 158 -10.16 3.65 -3.93
N MET A 159 -8.85 3.47 -3.78
CA MET A 159 -8.28 2.92 -2.55
C MET A 159 -6.86 3.43 -2.31
N GLY A 160 -6.47 3.46 -1.04
CA GLY A 160 -5.10 3.63 -0.61
C GLY A 160 -4.57 2.35 0.04
N THR A 161 -3.27 2.11 -0.08
CA THR A 161 -2.59 0.99 0.59
C THR A 161 -1.08 1.20 0.60
N GLY A 162 -0.41 0.41 1.41
CA GLY A 162 1.05 0.38 1.55
C GLY A 162 1.49 -0.79 2.40
N ILE A 163 2.72 -0.73 2.87
CA ILE A 163 3.21 -1.71 3.84
C ILE A 163 2.73 -1.38 5.26
N ASN A 164 2.65 -0.08 5.59
CA ASN A 164 2.21 0.43 6.86
C ASN A 164 1.83 1.92 6.74
N PRO A 165 0.53 2.26 6.76
CA PRO A 165 -0.64 1.37 6.86
C PRO A 165 -0.93 0.59 5.57
N GLY A 166 -1.66 -0.51 5.70
CA GLY A 166 -2.15 -1.34 4.58
C GLY A 166 -1.85 -2.84 4.71
N LEU A 167 -0.80 -3.24 5.45
CA LEU A 167 -0.50 -4.66 5.65
C LEU A 167 -0.04 -4.98 7.07
N ILE A 168 1.12 -4.46 7.50
CA ILE A 168 1.87 -5.03 8.64
C ILE A 168 1.18 -4.77 9.97
N MET A 169 0.74 -3.52 10.21
CA MET A 169 0.19 -3.13 11.50
C MET A 169 -1.34 -3.12 11.53
N ASP A 170 -1.98 -3.57 10.47
CA ASP A 170 -3.45 -3.60 10.31
C ASP A 170 -3.95 -4.91 9.68
N LEU A 171 -3.88 -5.09 8.35
CA LEU A 171 -4.43 -6.27 7.68
C LEU A 171 -3.85 -7.58 8.24
N LEU A 172 -2.55 -7.63 8.51
CA LEU A 172 -1.90 -8.83 9.06
C LEU A 172 -2.43 -9.16 10.47
N VAL A 173 -2.67 -8.12 11.29
CA VAL A 173 -3.33 -8.27 12.60
C VAL A 173 -4.72 -8.87 12.41
N ILE A 174 -5.54 -8.28 11.55
CA ILE A 174 -6.90 -8.73 11.26
C ILE A 174 -6.91 -10.18 10.79
N LEU A 175 -6.01 -10.56 9.88
CA LEU A 175 -5.90 -11.92 9.38
C LEU A 175 -5.62 -12.94 10.50
N TRP A 176 -4.76 -12.61 11.45
CA TRP A 176 -4.45 -13.51 12.57
C TRP A 176 -5.63 -13.66 13.55
N THR A 177 -6.47 -12.62 13.70
CA THR A 177 -7.68 -12.71 14.54
C THR A 177 -8.69 -13.73 14.00
N ALA A 178 -8.68 -14.03 12.70
CA ALA A 178 -9.55 -15.03 12.10
C ALA A 178 -9.35 -16.46 12.66
N ALA A 179 -8.20 -16.73 13.29
CA ALA A 179 -7.91 -18.00 13.95
C ALA A 179 -8.30 -18.00 15.45
N CYS A 180 -8.83 -16.91 15.98
CA CYS A 180 -9.15 -16.73 17.39
C CYS A 180 -10.66 -16.80 17.63
N GLU A 181 -11.06 -17.48 18.70
CA GLU A 181 -12.44 -17.46 19.20
C GLU A 181 -12.73 -16.15 19.94
N GLU A 182 -11.70 -15.60 20.62
CA GLU A 182 -11.79 -14.39 21.42
C GLU A 182 -10.50 -13.60 21.28
N VAL A 183 -10.61 -12.27 21.20
CA VAL A 183 -9.47 -11.34 21.20
C VAL A 183 -9.68 -10.33 22.32
N ASN A 184 -8.76 -10.30 23.28
CA ASN A 184 -8.81 -9.43 24.45
C ASN A 184 -7.95 -8.16 24.26
N HIS A 185 -6.79 -8.33 23.62
CA HIS A 185 -5.86 -7.23 23.39
C HIS A 185 -4.99 -7.50 22.16
N VAL A 186 -4.65 -6.43 21.44
CA VAL A 186 -3.78 -6.42 20.25
C VAL A 186 -2.54 -5.61 20.55
N THR A 187 -1.36 -6.18 20.35
CA THR A 187 -0.11 -5.44 20.23
C THR A 187 0.43 -5.63 18.81
N SER A 188 0.54 -4.53 18.07
CA SER A 188 1.18 -4.50 16.77
C SER A 188 2.45 -3.66 16.85
N ARG A 189 3.59 -4.28 16.50
CA ARG A 189 4.89 -3.63 16.60
C ARG A 189 5.68 -3.78 15.33
N ARG A 190 6.33 -2.69 14.91
CA ARG A 190 7.25 -2.67 13.78
C ARG A 190 8.54 -1.96 14.17
N VAL A 191 9.65 -2.66 14.16
CA VAL A 191 10.99 -2.10 14.37
C VAL A 191 11.68 -2.05 13.02
N ASN A 192 11.91 -0.86 12.48
CA ASN A 192 12.52 -0.74 11.16
C ASN A 192 13.75 0.16 11.11
N SER A 193 14.58 -0.07 10.09
CA SER A 193 15.73 0.76 9.79
C SER A 193 15.33 1.95 8.92
N LEU A 194 15.74 3.16 9.32
CA LEU A 194 15.66 4.37 8.51
C LEU A 194 16.83 4.51 7.52
N SER A 195 17.87 3.70 7.67
CA SER A 195 19.13 3.82 6.90
C SER A 195 18.95 3.83 5.37
N PRO A 196 17.99 3.09 4.77
CA PRO A 196 17.78 3.12 3.32
C PRO A 196 17.10 4.38 2.79
N PHE A 197 16.47 5.18 3.66
CA PHE A 197 15.70 6.34 3.24
C PHE A 197 16.58 7.57 2.98
N GLY A 198 16.08 8.46 2.10
CA GLY A 198 16.84 9.63 1.64
C GLY A 198 16.94 10.77 2.65
N PRO A 199 17.66 11.86 2.30
CA PRO A 199 17.94 12.97 3.22
C PRO A 199 16.69 13.65 3.78
N ALA A 200 15.61 13.76 3.01
CA ALA A 200 14.36 14.35 3.46
C ALA A 200 13.78 13.60 4.66
N VAL A 201 13.74 12.26 4.60
CA VAL A 201 13.29 11.44 5.73
C VAL A 201 14.21 11.59 6.94
N MET A 202 15.54 11.69 6.73
CA MET A 202 16.49 11.92 7.84
C MET A 202 16.16 13.22 8.57
N GLU A 203 15.89 14.30 7.83
CA GLU A 203 15.55 15.60 8.39
C GLU A 203 14.19 15.58 9.10
N GLU A 204 13.17 15.02 8.46
CA GLU A 204 11.81 14.91 9.00
C GLU A 204 11.74 14.06 10.28
N GLN A 205 12.60 13.06 10.39
CA GLN A 205 12.74 12.19 11.56
C GLN A 205 13.74 12.73 12.60
N GLY A 206 14.34 13.89 12.37
CA GLY A 206 15.23 14.55 13.32
C GLY A 206 16.55 13.80 13.56
N ILE A 207 17.07 13.09 12.57
CA ILE A 207 18.34 12.37 12.72
C ILE A 207 19.50 13.35 12.91
N GLY A 208 20.25 13.20 14.01
CA GLY A 208 21.42 14.02 14.35
C GLY A 208 21.10 15.30 15.10
N ILE A 209 19.85 15.62 15.43
CA ILE A 209 19.49 16.77 16.27
C ILE A 209 19.67 16.44 17.76
N SER A 210 19.65 17.48 18.61
CA SER A 210 19.64 17.29 20.08
C SER A 210 18.25 16.86 20.59
N VAL A 211 18.18 16.34 21.81
CA VAL A 211 16.92 15.99 22.46
C VAL A 211 16.07 17.24 22.70
N GLU A 212 16.68 18.36 23.01
CA GLU A 212 15.99 19.64 23.22
C GLU A 212 15.32 20.10 21.92
N GLU A 213 16.04 20.06 20.79
CA GLU A 213 15.49 20.41 19.47
C GLU A 213 14.38 19.45 19.05
N PHE A 214 14.53 18.14 19.33
CA PHE A 214 13.47 17.17 19.09
C PHE A 214 12.18 17.54 19.83
N ASN A 215 12.29 17.84 21.14
CA ASN A 215 11.15 18.21 21.95
C ASN A 215 10.49 19.52 21.49
N GLU A 216 11.30 20.49 21.05
CA GLU A 216 10.79 21.73 20.47
C GLU A 216 10.02 21.47 19.17
N ARG A 217 10.59 20.70 18.24
CA ARG A 217 9.94 20.33 16.99
C ARG A 217 8.67 19.50 17.21
N LYS A 218 8.67 18.59 18.19
CA LYS A 218 7.48 17.83 18.60
C LYS A 218 6.39 18.77 19.09
N ALA A 219 6.70 19.69 19.97
CA ALA A 219 5.75 20.66 20.52
C ALA A 219 5.15 21.58 19.46
N ASN A 220 5.93 21.93 18.45
CA ASN A 220 5.52 22.80 17.34
C ASN A 220 4.86 22.01 16.17
N GLY A 221 4.74 20.68 16.27
CA GLY A 221 4.16 19.84 15.23
C GLY A 221 4.99 19.74 13.95
N THR A 222 6.31 19.97 14.04
CA THR A 222 7.24 19.92 12.89
C THR A 222 8.05 18.62 12.82
N MET A 223 7.85 17.69 13.76
CA MET A 223 8.32 16.30 13.63
C MET A 223 7.31 15.49 12.84
N ALA A 224 7.75 14.84 11.78
CA ALA A 224 6.85 14.04 10.93
C ALA A 224 6.34 12.79 11.66
N GLY A 225 7.22 12.06 12.33
CA GLY A 225 6.87 10.77 12.89
C GLY A 225 6.39 9.79 11.82
N HIS A 226 5.44 8.94 12.18
CA HIS A 226 4.78 8.01 11.26
C HIS A 226 3.31 8.41 11.07
N VAL A 227 2.85 8.47 9.82
CA VAL A 227 1.43 8.65 9.46
C VAL A 227 0.80 7.28 9.29
N GLY A 228 -0.37 7.04 9.93
CA GLY A 228 -1.10 5.80 9.70
C GLY A 228 -1.57 5.04 10.94
N PHE A 229 -1.24 5.49 12.15
CA PHE A 229 -1.69 4.80 13.37
C PHE A 229 -3.20 4.88 13.58
N ALA A 230 -3.80 6.04 13.33
CA ALA A 230 -5.25 6.21 13.40
C ALA A 230 -5.96 5.30 12.36
N GLU A 231 -5.40 5.26 11.14
CA GLU A 231 -5.90 4.44 10.05
C GLU A 231 -5.85 2.95 10.39
N SER A 232 -4.69 2.47 10.82
CA SER A 232 -4.50 1.05 11.17
C SER A 232 -5.36 0.63 12.35
N THR A 233 -5.42 1.43 13.42
CA THR A 233 -6.21 1.11 14.61
C THR A 233 -7.71 1.10 14.31
N MET A 234 -8.21 2.08 13.55
CA MET A 234 -9.62 2.12 13.17
C MET A 234 -9.99 0.96 12.24
N MET A 235 -9.15 0.62 11.29
CA MET A 235 -9.37 -0.54 10.41
C MET A 235 -9.47 -1.83 11.22
N ILE A 236 -8.61 -2.03 12.24
CA ILE A 236 -8.71 -3.18 13.15
C ILE A 236 -10.01 -3.15 13.95
N CYS A 237 -10.37 -2.00 14.54
CA CYS A 237 -11.60 -1.86 15.31
C CYS A 237 -12.84 -2.21 14.47
N ASP A 238 -12.94 -1.66 13.27
CA ASP A 238 -14.09 -1.91 12.39
C ASP A 238 -14.16 -3.37 11.96
N ALA A 239 -13.01 -3.99 11.63
CA ALA A 239 -12.96 -5.40 11.27
C ALA A 239 -13.40 -6.33 12.41
N LEU A 240 -13.08 -5.98 13.67
CA LEU A 240 -13.47 -6.75 14.85
C LEU A 240 -14.83 -6.36 15.43
N GLY A 241 -15.49 -5.33 14.88
CA GLY A 241 -16.74 -4.80 15.40
C GLY A 241 -16.58 -4.07 16.73
N TRP A 242 -15.38 -3.59 17.02
CA TRP A 242 -15.08 -2.83 18.22
C TRP A 242 -15.44 -1.35 18.05
N LYS A 243 -16.09 -0.78 19.07
CA LYS A 243 -16.34 0.66 19.13
C LYS A 243 -15.31 1.28 20.07
N TRP A 244 -14.43 2.08 19.53
CA TRP A 244 -13.40 2.76 20.31
C TRP A 244 -13.92 4.06 20.92
N ASP A 245 -13.45 4.35 22.15
CA ASP A 245 -13.82 5.57 22.88
C ASP A 245 -12.80 6.68 22.62
N ASP A 246 -11.52 6.30 22.55
CA ASP A 246 -10.40 7.22 22.53
C ASP A 246 -9.22 6.61 21.79
N PHE A 247 -8.64 7.41 20.89
CA PHE A 247 -7.36 7.14 20.22
C PHE A 247 -6.31 8.13 20.70
N GLY A 248 -5.13 7.64 21.05
CA GLY A 248 -3.99 8.47 21.39
C GLY A 248 -2.73 8.02 20.67
N GLN A 249 -1.82 8.95 20.47
CA GLN A 249 -0.48 8.66 19.97
C GLN A 249 0.54 9.61 20.58
N ASP A 250 1.79 9.15 20.65
CA ASP A 250 2.92 9.93 21.13
C ASP A 250 4.21 9.51 20.45
N MET A 251 5.25 10.33 20.50
CA MET A 251 6.58 10.03 20.00
C MET A 251 7.67 10.44 21.00
N GLU A 252 8.73 9.64 21.04
CA GLU A 252 9.90 9.88 21.87
C GLU A 252 11.17 9.78 21.02
N PRO A 253 12.24 10.54 21.32
CA PRO A 253 13.50 10.43 20.61
C PRO A 253 14.20 9.12 20.97
N ILE A 254 14.76 8.43 19.99
CA ILE A 254 15.71 7.35 20.21
C ILE A 254 17.11 7.97 20.21
N VAL A 255 17.69 8.11 21.41
CA VAL A 255 19.03 8.67 21.59
C VAL A 255 20.07 7.56 21.48
N THR A 256 21.19 7.82 20.82
CA THR A 256 22.25 6.83 20.66
C THR A 256 23.43 7.10 21.62
N ASP A 257 24.01 6.03 22.15
CA ASP A 257 25.22 6.09 22.96
C ASP A 257 26.53 6.02 22.14
N VAL A 258 26.41 5.75 20.84
CA VAL A 258 27.53 5.63 19.92
C VAL A 258 27.24 6.40 18.62
N ASP A 259 28.29 6.80 17.91
CA ASP A 259 28.12 7.39 16.58
C ASP A 259 27.50 6.40 15.62
N ARG A 260 26.41 6.80 14.94
CA ARG A 260 25.75 5.99 13.90
C ARG A 260 25.76 6.75 12.57
N LYS A 261 26.11 6.06 11.51
CA LYS A 261 26.21 6.65 10.17
C LYS A 261 25.54 5.75 9.15
N SER A 262 24.47 6.26 8.54
CA SER A 262 23.84 5.68 7.35
C SER A 262 24.31 6.39 6.08
N PRO A 263 23.91 5.95 4.88
CA PRO A 263 24.23 6.65 3.63
C PRO A 263 23.77 8.11 3.59
N TYR A 264 22.70 8.45 4.31
CA TYR A 264 22.03 9.76 4.23
C TYR A 264 21.89 10.47 5.57
N GLY A 265 22.28 9.84 6.69
CA GLY A 265 22.12 10.40 8.03
C GLY A 265 23.33 10.10 8.92
N PHE A 266 23.54 10.96 9.91
CA PHE A 266 24.55 10.78 10.96
C PHE A 266 23.99 11.27 12.29
N ALA A 267 24.17 10.47 13.34
CA ALA A 267 23.88 10.85 14.72
C ALA A 267 25.09 10.54 15.59
N ALA A 268 25.67 11.56 16.23
CA ALA A 268 26.74 11.37 17.20
C ALA A 268 26.17 10.82 18.53
N ALA A 269 27.04 10.24 19.35
CA ALA A 269 26.67 9.87 20.71
C ALA A 269 26.01 11.02 21.46
N GLY A 270 24.86 10.78 22.09
CA GLY A 270 24.00 11.76 22.72
C GLY A 270 22.97 12.45 21.83
N GLN A 271 22.98 12.22 20.52
CA GLN A 271 22.03 12.78 19.58
C GLN A 271 20.89 11.79 19.25
N VAL A 272 19.85 12.32 18.60
CA VAL A 272 18.70 11.55 18.11
C VAL A 272 19.12 10.72 16.90
N ALA A 273 18.95 9.41 17.01
CA ALA A 273 19.21 8.45 15.94
C ALA A 273 17.92 7.85 15.36
N GLY A 274 16.77 8.25 15.87
CA GLY A 274 15.48 7.76 15.45
C GLY A 274 14.32 8.27 16.31
N VAL A 275 13.12 7.79 15.98
CA VAL A 275 11.87 8.13 16.66
C VAL A 275 11.17 6.85 17.10
N ALA A 276 10.77 6.76 18.35
CA ALA A 276 9.88 5.73 18.89
C ALA A 276 8.46 6.28 18.91
N MET A 277 7.62 5.85 17.99
CA MET A 277 6.21 6.19 17.99
C MET A 277 5.38 5.14 18.70
N LYS A 278 4.39 5.59 19.46
CA LYS A 278 3.38 4.76 20.12
C LYS A 278 1.99 5.26 19.78
N GLY A 279 1.08 4.35 19.56
CA GLY A 279 -0.34 4.65 19.38
C GLY A 279 -1.17 3.67 20.20
N TRP A 280 -2.39 4.04 20.53
CA TRP A 280 -3.27 3.18 21.31
C TRP A 280 -4.74 3.51 21.12
N VAL A 281 -5.57 2.50 21.37
CA VAL A 281 -7.02 2.66 21.44
C VAL A 281 -7.56 2.12 22.76
N ASN A 282 -8.46 2.90 23.38
CA ASN A 282 -9.24 2.48 24.52
C ASN A 282 -10.68 2.13 24.06
N ILE A 283 -11.23 1.08 24.66
CA ILE A 283 -12.60 0.60 24.43
C ILE A 283 -13.20 0.29 25.81
N ASP A 284 -14.35 0.89 26.11
CA ASP A 284 -15.01 0.80 27.43
C ASP A 284 -14.03 1.16 28.60
N GLY A 285 -13.15 2.13 28.37
CA GLY A 285 -12.14 2.58 29.31
C GLY A 285 -10.94 1.66 29.49
N GLU A 286 -10.85 0.56 28.76
CA GLU A 286 -9.71 -0.36 28.78
C GLU A 286 -8.87 -0.22 27.51
N ARG A 287 -7.55 -0.31 27.66
CA ARG A 287 -6.64 -0.34 26.52
C ARG A 287 -6.74 -1.68 25.78
N LYS A 288 -7.13 -1.63 24.50
CA LYS A 288 -7.36 -2.81 23.67
C LYS A 288 -6.38 -2.95 22.52
N ILE A 289 -5.79 -1.85 22.05
CA ILE A 289 -4.79 -1.86 20.98
C ILE A 289 -3.59 -1.04 21.43
N ASP A 290 -2.40 -1.60 21.30
CA ASP A 290 -1.11 -0.91 21.36
C ASP A 290 -0.38 -1.03 20.03
N MET A 291 0.06 0.11 19.50
CA MET A 291 0.94 0.26 18.36
C MET A 291 2.30 0.75 18.82
N ASP A 292 3.39 0.07 18.41
CA ASP A 292 4.77 0.44 18.75
C ASP A 292 5.63 0.43 17.48
N HIS A 293 6.16 1.60 17.10
CA HIS A 293 6.91 1.74 15.86
C HIS A 293 8.20 2.53 16.04
N PRO A 294 9.24 1.92 16.67
CA PRO A 294 10.58 2.50 16.72
C PRO A 294 11.26 2.40 15.35
N GLN A 295 11.66 3.56 14.85
CA GLN A 295 12.35 3.76 13.59
C GLN A 295 13.69 4.43 13.84
N GLN A 296 14.80 3.88 13.37
CA GLN A 296 16.11 4.44 13.66
C GLN A 296 17.14 4.10 12.57
N ILE A 297 18.19 4.91 12.46
CA ILE A 297 19.33 4.56 11.60
C ILE A 297 20.21 3.51 12.27
N GLU A 298 20.78 2.59 11.48
CA GLU A 298 21.76 1.59 11.90
C GLU A 298 21.38 0.88 13.23
N PRO A 299 20.16 0.32 13.39
CA PRO A 299 19.71 -0.27 14.65
C PRO A 299 20.62 -1.41 15.12
N GLU A 300 21.18 -2.19 14.20
CA GLU A 300 22.02 -3.35 14.51
C GLU A 300 23.33 -2.98 15.19
N GLN A 301 23.84 -1.76 14.98
CA GLN A 301 25.05 -1.26 15.65
C GLN A 301 24.91 -1.20 17.19
N VAL A 302 23.67 -1.16 17.67
CA VAL A 302 23.37 -1.14 19.12
C VAL A 302 22.59 -2.38 19.55
N GLY A 303 22.65 -3.46 18.77
CA GLY A 303 22.02 -4.74 19.11
C GLY A 303 20.48 -4.75 18.99
N VAL A 304 19.89 -3.76 18.32
CA VAL A 304 18.47 -3.75 18.01
C VAL A 304 18.21 -4.47 16.69
N HIS A 305 17.45 -5.55 16.75
CA HIS A 305 17.05 -6.31 15.57
C HIS A 305 15.73 -5.74 15.00
N THR A 306 15.70 -5.57 13.69
CA THR A 306 14.49 -5.15 13.00
C THR A 306 13.50 -6.31 12.88
N GLY A 307 12.20 -5.98 12.82
CA GLY A 307 11.16 -7.00 12.72
C GLY A 307 9.75 -6.43 12.77
N ASP A 308 8.80 -7.25 12.34
CA ASP A 308 7.36 -7.01 12.38
C ASP A 308 6.73 -8.02 13.35
N TYR A 309 5.88 -7.56 14.26
CA TYR A 309 5.32 -8.38 15.34
C TYR A 309 3.82 -8.17 15.44
N VAL A 310 3.07 -9.27 15.52
CA VAL A 310 1.64 -9.29 15.89
C VAL A 310 1.48 -10.19 17.10
N ILE A 311 1.08 -9.60 18.22
CA ILE A 311 0.86 -10.31 19.48
C ILE A 311 -0.59 -10.11 19.88
N LEU A 312 -1.36 -11.20 19.99
CA LEU A 312 -2.75 -11.16 20.40
C LEU A 312 -2.89 -11.86 21.74
N ASP A 313 -3.40 -11.15 22.74
CA ASP A 313 -4.00 -11.76 23.90
C ASP A 313 -5.38 -12.24 23.48
N SER A 314 -5.50 -13.52 23.23
CA SER A 314 -6.63 -14.15 22.53
C SER A 314 -6.75 -15.62 22.86
N VAL A 315 -7.82 -16.25 22.39
CA VAL A 315 -8.06 -17.69 22.51
C VAL A 315 -8.13 -18.30 21.10
N PRO A 316 -7.14 -19.13 20.66
CA PRO A 316 -5.83 -19.32 21.27
C PRO A 316 -4.93 -18.06 21.15
N PRO A 317 -3.88 -17.92 21.98
CA PRO A 317 -2.96 -16.79 21.89
C PRO A 317 -2.14 -16.84 20.61
N VAL A 318 -1.84 -15.65 20.04
CA VAL A 318 -1.00 -15.51 18.84
C VAL A 318 0.24 -14.69 19.17
N ASN A 319 1.38 -15.17 18.70
CA ASN A 319 2.65 -14.41 18.74
C ASN A 319 3.38 -14.66 17.42
N MET A 320 3.16 -13.78 16.45
CA MET A 320 3.78 -13.83 15.14
C MET A 320 4.93 -12.84 15.07
N VAL A 321 6.05 -13.30 14.54
CA VAL A 321 7.26 -12.50 14.34
C VAL A 321 7.80 -12.73 12.94
N ASN A 322 8.09 -11.66 12.23
CA ASN A 322 8.85 -11.63 10.99
C ASN A 322 10.16 -10.87 11.20
N THR A 323 11.30 -11.53 11.01
CA THR A 323 12.63 -10.92 11.16
C THR A 323 13.53 -11.32 9.98
N PRO A 324 14.29 -10.36 9.40
CA PRO A 324 14.17 -8.90 9.61
C PRO A 324 12.80 -8.38 9.17
N GLU A 325 12.53 -7.09 9.41
CA GLU A 325 11.31 -6.42 8.93
C GLU A 325 11.21 -6.48 7.42
N ILE A 326 9.99 -6.40 6.89
CA ILE A 326 9.78 -6.16 5.46
C ILE A 326 10.22 -4.74 5.15
N GLU A 327 11.18 -4.59 4.23
CA GLU A 327 11.72 -3.28 3.84
C GLU A 327 10.56 -2.38 3.34
N GLY A 328 10.43 -1.21 3.98
CA GLY A 328 9.25 -0.35 3.83
C GLY A 328 9.00 0.14 2.42
N GLY A 329 10.04 0.58 1.72
CA GLY A 329 9.92 1.09 0.36
C GLY A 329 9.51 0.01 -0.64
N ILE A 330 10.20 -1.12 -0.65
CA ILE A 330 9.87 -2.25 -1.54
C ILE A 330 8.50 -2.82 -1.21
N GLY A 331 8.18 -2.97 0.08
CA GLY A 331 6.90 -3.50 0.53
C GLY A 331 5.72 -2.64 0.09
N THR A 332 5.81 -1.31 0.25
CA THR A 332 4.77 -0.37 -0.21
C THR A 332 4.56 -0.44 -1.72
N MET A 333 5.64 -0.41 -2.50
CA MET A 333 5.56 -0.52 -3.96
C MET A 333 4.93 -1.84 -4.40
N ALA A 334 5.28 -2.94 -3.74
CA ALA A 334 4.74 -4.26 -4.02
C ALA A 334 3.24 -4.35 -3.66
N MET A 335 2.83 -3.82 -2.51
CA MET A 335 1.43 -3.80 -2.09
C MET A 335 0.56 -3.04 -3.09
N ILE A 336 0.96 -1.83 -3.49
CA ILE A 336 0.22 -1.04 -4.47
C ILE A 336 0.10 -1.80 -5.78
N MET A 337 1.22 -2.31 -6.33
CA MET A 337 1.22 -3.05 -7.59
C MET A 337 0.31 -4.30 -7.52
N ASN A 338 0.41 -5.07 -6.44
CA ASN A 338 -0.36 -6.30 -6.28
C ASN A 338 -1.86 -6.02 -6.03
N CYS A 339 -2.22 -4.84 -5.51
CA CYS A 339 -3.61 -4.42 -5.32
C CYS A 339 -4.26 -3.81 -6.57
N ILE A 340 -3.51 -3.53 -7.65
CA ILE A 340 -4.09 -2.99 -8.89
C ILE A 340 -5.26 -3.84 -9.41
N PRO A 341 -5.14 -5.17 -9.59
CA PRO A 341 -6.26 -5.99 -10.05
C PRO A 341 -7.46 -5.95 -9.08
N HIS A 342 -7.20 -5.96 -7.78
CA HIS A 342 -8.25 -5.88 -6.77
C HIS A 342 -9.02 -4.56 -6.84
N CYS A 343 -8.30 -3.44 -7.04
CA CYS A 343 -8.93 -2.14 -7.23
C CYS A 343 -9.80 -2.10 -8.49
N ILE A 344 -9.32 -2.63 -9.63
CA ILE A 344 -10.08 -2.69 -10.89
C ILE A 344 -11.33 -3.56 -10.74
N ASN A 345 -11.22 -4.72 -10.08
CA ASN A 345 -12.31 -5.67 -9.91
C ASN A 345 -13.34 -5.23 -8.86
N ALA A 346 -12.96 -4.34 -7.96
CA ALA A 346 -13.84 -3.91 -6.87
C ALA A 346 -15.14 -3.28 -7.39
N ALA A 347 -16.20 -3.42 -6.62
CA ALA A 347 -17.42 -2.64 -6.83
C ALA A 347 -17.11 -1.14 -6.67
N PRO A 348 -17.78 -0.25 -7.45
CA PRO A 348 -17.56 1.18 -7.33
C PRO A 348 -17.67 1.70 -5.90
N GLY A 349 -16.81 2.65 -5.55
CA GLY A 349 -16.75 3.27 -4.23
C GLY A 349 -15.35 3.33 -3.66
N LEU A 350 -15.23 3.94 -2.47
CA LEU A 350 -14.02 3.89 -1.65
C LEU A 350 -13.83 2.47 -1.11
N LYS A 351 -12.60 1.97 -1.21
CA LYS A 351 -12.20 0.62 -0.75
C LYS A 351 -11.01 0.73 0.18
N THR A 352 -10.98 -0.17 1.13
CA THR A 352 -9.89 -0.38 2.07
C THR A 352 -9.39 -1.81 1.97
N MET A 353 -8.35 -2.15 2.72
CA MET A 353 -7.78 -3.50 2.70
C MET A 353 -8.74 -4.58 3.24
N ILE A 354 -9.79 -4.21 3.97
CA ILE A 354 -10.83 -5.15 4.46
C ILE A 354 -12.02 -5.32 3.50
N ASP A 355 -12.05 -4.54 2.40
CA ASP A 355 -13.12 -4.60 1.39
C ASP A 355 -12.73 -5.44 0.16
N ILE A 356 -11.49 -5.87 0.06
CA ILE A 356 -10.94 -6.59 -1.08
C ILE A 356 -10.48 -7.99 -0.69
N PRO A 357 -10.41 -8.94 -1.64
CA PRO A 357 -9.76 -10.23 -1.39
C PRO A 357 -8.31 -10.04 -0.95
N VAL A 358 -7.78 -10.98 -0.16
CA VAL A 358 -6.39 -10.94 0.32
C VAL A 358 -5.42 -10.81 -0.85
N PRO A 359 -4.63 -9.73 -0.93
CA PRO A 359 -3.68 -9.55 -2.01
C PRO A 359 -2.51 -10.54 -1.93
N HIS A 360 -1.95 -10.85 -3.06
CA HIS A 360 -0.80 -11.74 -3.17
C HIS A 360 0.15 -11.29 -4.28
N ALA A 361 1.38 -11.80 -4.26
CA ALA A 361 2.36 -11.50 -5.30
C ALA A 361 1.89 -12.00 -6.68
N ILE A 362 1.90 -11.12 -7.67
CA ILE A 362 1.53 -11.45 -9.04
C ILE A 362 2.73 -12.10 -9.74
N MET A 363 2.72 -13.43 -9.86
CA MET A 363 3.79 -14.20 -10.48
C MET A 363 3.47 -14.58 -11.93
N GLY A 364 2.20 -14.50 -12.32
CA GLY A 364 1.68 -14.82 -13.65
C GLY A 364 1.43 -13.58 -14.52
N ASP A 365 0.43 -13.70 -15.35
CA ASP A 365 -0.04 -12.62 -16.22
C ASP A 365 -1.07 -11.76 -15.49
N PHE A 366 -0.90 -10.45 -15.54
CA PHE A 366 -1.80 -9.49 -14.89
C PHE A 366 -3.26 -9.65 -15.34
N ARG A 367 -3.45 -9.99 -16.62
CA ARG A 367 -4.77 -10.16 -17.24
C ARG A 367 -5.58 -11.30 -16.66
N ASP A 368 -4.90 -12.33 -16.14
CA ASP A 368 -5.57 -13.49 -15.52
C ASP A 368 -6.27 -13.14 -14.20
N LEU A 369 -5.89 -12.01 -13.59
CA LEU A 369 -6.44 -11.53 -12.33
C LEU A 369 -7.56 -10.50 -12.52
N ILE A 370 -7.88 -10.11 -13.75
CA ILE A 370 -8.99 -9.18 -14.04
C ILE A 370 -10.26 -9.99 -14.32
N ASP A 371 -11.36 -9.62 -13.68
CA ASP A 371 -12.65 -10.26 -13.82
C ASP A 371 -13.19 -10.11 -15.26
N GLU A 372 -13.92 -11.11 -15.77
CA GLU A 372 -14.35 -11.18 -17.17
C GLU A 372 -15.21 -9.97 -17.58
N ASP A 373 -16.07 -9.47 -16.70
CA ASP A 373 -16.90 -8.29 -16.93
C ASP A 373 -16.10 -6.98 -16.97
N LYS A 374 -14.91 -6.96 -16.36
CA LYS A 374 -13.98 -5.81 -16.36
C LYS A 374 -13.00 -5.84 -17.54
N LYS A 375 -12.85 -6.98 -18.21
CA LYS A 375 -11.98 -7.15 -19.39
C LYS A 375 -12.52 -6.50 -20.65
N ILE A 376 -13.79 -6.13 -20.66
CA ILE A 376 -14.41 -5.46 -21.79
C ILE A 376 -14.01 -3.99 -21.73
N VAL A 377 -13.09 -3.64 -22.58
CA VAL A 377 -12.58 -2.27 -22.73
C VAL A 377 -13.70 -1.30 -23.05
N LYS A 378 -13.83 -0.28 -22.24
CA LYS A 378 -14.61 0.92 -22.59
C LYS A 378 -14.00 1.66 -23.77
#